data_30029e44bcc2f98ace7f63d6c3aa9fb7
#
_entry.id   30029e44bcc2f98ace7f63d6c3aa9fb7
#
_cell.length_a   1.000
_cell.length_b   1.000
_cell.length_c   1.000
_cell.angle_alpha   90.00
_cell.angle_beta   90.00
_cell.angle_gamma   90.00
#
_symmetry.space_group_name_H-M   'P 1'
#
loop_
_entity.id
_entity.type
_entity.pdbx_description
1 polymer ?
#
loop_
_entity_poly.entity_id
_entity_poly.type
_entity_poly.pdbx_seq_one_letter_code
_entity_poly.pdbx_strand_id
1 'polypeptide(L)'
;MRWSRARALALVAACALAGSLARAHTIDLDAGARECFFEDLHTEDKMTVTYQVAGGGHLDVDFSLSGPGGRLINEQRKKDTGTHSFTADTDGRYTYCFSNEMSTVSGKTVSFNVHGIMYVEDDGHTAPIEREIRQLAEALEAVKDEQEYIVVRERLHRDTAESTNDRVKYWSIVQTVMLFAVCAWQVFYLKRFFEVKRVV
;
A
#
# COMPACT_ATOMS: atom_id res chain seq x y z
N MET A 1 -16.16 31.85 -21.69
CA MET A 1 -15.68 30.46 -21.69
C MET A 1 -14.23 30.24 -21.24
N ARG A 2 -13.38 31.25 -21.09
CA ARG A 2 -11.96 31.08 -20.62
C ARG A 2 -11.79 30.96 -19.10
N TRP A 3 -12.75 31.41 -18.31
CA TRP A 3 -12.68 31.41 -16.81
C TRP A 3 -12.95 30.05 -16.16
N SER A 4 -13.66 29.14 -16.83
CA SER A 4 -13.93 27.80 -16.29
C SER A 4 -12.70 26.87 -16.37
N ARG A 5 -11.86 27.04 -17.39
CA ARG A 5 -10.63 26.22 -17.56
C ARG A 5 -9.54 26.54 -16.53
N ALA A 6 -9.41 27.83 -16.17
CA ALA A 6 -8.43 28.22 -15.14
C ALA A 6 -8.79 27.68 -13.75
N ARG A 7 -10.08 27.66 -13.39
CA ARG A 7 -10.57 27.08 -12.13
C ARG A 7 -10.43 25.57 -12.09
N ALA A 8 -10.67 24.88 -13.22
CA ALA A 8 -10.48 23.43 -13.32
C ALA A 8 -8.99 23.05 -13.19
N LEU A 9 -8.09 23.82 -13.82
CA LEU A 9 -6.64 23.61 -13.69
C LEU A 9 -6.12 23.88 -12.26
N ALA A 10 -6.64 24.89 -11.59
CA ALA A 10 -6.29 25.20 -10.21
C ALA A 10 -6.77 24.11 -9.22
N LEU A 11 -7.96 23.53 -9.44
CA LEU A 11 -8.47 22.40 -8.65
C LEU A 11 -7.66 21.12 -8.88
N VAL A 12 -7.27 20.82 -10.11
CA VAL A 12 -6.40 19.67 -10.42
C VAL A 12 -5.01 19.84 -9.82
N ALA A 13 -4.44 21.05 -9.86
CA ALA A 13 -3.15 21.35 -9.22
C ALA A 13 -3.24 21.27 -7.69
N ALA A 14 -4.32 21.71 -7.08
CA ALA A 14 -4.55 21.60 -5.63
C ALA A 14 -4.74 20.14 -5.19
N CYS A 15 -5.44 19.31 -5.96
CA CYS A 15 -5.55 17.87 -5.71
C CYS A 15 -4.21 17.12 -5.89
N ALA A 16 -3.36 17.54 -6.83
CA ALA A 16 -2.04 16.94 -7.03
C ALA A 16 -1.06 17.28 -5.88
N LEU A 17 -1.21 18.45 -5.25
CA LEU A 17 -0.40 18.86 -4.09
C LEU A 17 -0.84 18.24 -2.76
N ALA A 18 -2.11 17.82 -2.64
CA ALA A 18 -2.63 17.17 -1.44
C ALA A 18 -2.23 15.68 -1.30
N GLY A 19 -1.69 15.08 -2.36
CA GLY A 19 -1.36 13.64 -2.41
C GLY A 19 -0.05 13.21 -1.76
N SER A 20 0.70 14.09 -1.07
CA SER A 20 2.10 13.83 -0.71
C SER A 20 2.41 13.64 0.78
N LEU A 21 1.45 13.32 1.65
CA LEU A 21 1.66 13.28 3.11
C LEU A 21 1.37 11.94 3.81
N ALA A 22 1.23 10.84 3.10
CA ALA A 22 1.22 9.52 3.75
C ALA A 22 2.66 8.98 3.76
N ARG A 23 3.35 9.11 4.90
CA ARG A 23 4.69 8.53 5.12
C ARG A 23 4.55 7.17 5.81
N ALA A 24 4.24 6.14 5.06
CA ALA A 24 4.59 4.79 5.48
C ALA A 24 6.11 4.64 5.33
N HIS A 25 6.79 4.13 6.35
CA HIS A 25 8.20 3.78 6.23
C HIS A 25 8.31 2.56 5.32
N THR A 26 8.98 2.73 4.19
CA THR A 26 9.23 1.65 3.24
C THR A 26 10.70 1.34 3.23
N ILE A 27 11.04 0.06 3.38
CA ILE A 27 12.41 -0.45 3.33
C ILE A 27 12.55 -1.50 2.24
N ASP A 28 13.72 -1.55 1.64
CA ASP A 28 14.08 -2.58 0.68
C ASP A 28 15.05 -3.56 1.36
N LEU A 29 14.63 -4.81 1.46
CA LEU A 29 15.41 -5.91 2.01
C LEU A 29 16.05 -6.71 0.87
N ASP A 30 17.35 -6.65 0.76
CA ASP A 30 18.07 -7.51 -0.17
C ASP A 30 17.90 -9.01 0.15
N ALA A 31 18.24 -9.87 -0.79
CA ALA A 31 18.25 -11.30 -0.56
C ALA A 31 19.23 -11.65 0.58
N GLY A 32 18.76 -12.38 1.60
CA GLY A 32 19.54 -12.73 2.78
C GLY A 32 19.71 -11.62 3.80
N ALA A 33 19.13 -10.44 3.59
CA ALA A 33 19.26 -9.31 4.50
C ALA A 33 18.24 -9.37 5.66
N ARG A 34 18.62 -8.70 6.74
CA ARG A 34 17.81 -8.48 7.93
C ARG A 34 17.96 -7.04 8.39
N GLU A 35 16.86 -6.33 8.55
CA GLU A 35 16.82 -4.96 9.03
C GLU A 35 16.06 -4.91 10.36
N CYS A 36 16.63 -4.20 11.34
CA CYS A 36 16.09 -4.10 12.70
C CYS A 36 15.92 -2.63 13.08
N PHE A 37 14.81 -2.34 13.71
CA PHE A 37 14.45 -1.06 14.28
C PHE A 37 14.18 -1.21 15.75
N PHE A 38 14.23 -0.11 16.48
CA PHE A 38 14.01 -0.13 17.92
C PHE A 38 13.26 1.11 18.40
N GLU A 39 12.49 0.91 19.47
CA GLU A 39 11.82 1.95 20.23
C GLU A 39 12.11 1.77 21.72
N ASP A 40 12.33 2.86 22.43
CA ASP A 40 12.51 2.84 23.88
C ASP A 40 11.14 3.10 24.55
N LEU A 41 10.59 2.09 25.22
CA LEU A 41 9.27 2.11 25.84
C LEU A 41 9.38 2.05 27.36
N HIS A 42 8.41 2.68 28.05
CA HIS A 42 8.21 2.56 29.49
C HIS A 42 7.20 1.46 29.80
N THR A 43 7.19 1.03 31.03
CA THR A 43 6.20 0.06 31.52
C THR A 43 4.78 0.57 31.27
N GLU A 44 3.90 -0.30 30.78
CA GLU A 44 2.51 -0.03 30.38
C GLU A 44 2.33 0.73 29.06
N ASP A 45 3.39 1.19 28.40
CA ASP A 45 3.29 1.72 27.05
C ASP A 45 2.75 0.64 26.08
N LYS A 46 1.82 1.04 25.24
CA LYS A 46 1.28 0.15 24.18
C LYS A 46 1.93 0.50 22.86
N MET A 47 2.41 -0.51 22.16
CA MET A 47 2.98 -0.38 20.83
C MET A 47 2.30 -1.34 19.85
N THR A 48 2.00 -0.83 18.68
CA THR A 48 1.47 -1.63 17.57
C THR A 48 2.38 -1.48 16.36
N VAL A 49 2.86 -2.60 15.85
CA VAL A 49 3.62 -2.68 14.60
C VAL A 49 2.76 -3.32 13.54
N THR A 50 2.49 -2.61 12.46
CA THR A 50 1.78 -3.12 11.29
C THR A 50 2.72 -3.12 10.11
N TYR A 51 2.77 -4.22 9.36
CA TYR A 51 3.62 -4.32 8.17
C TYR A 51 2.93 -5.04 7.03
N GLN A 52 3.40 -4.74 5.81
CA GLN A 52 2.98 -5.39 4.58
C GLN A 52 4.14 -5.48 3.60
N VAL A 53 4.28 -6.63 2.94
CA VAL A 53 5.23 -6.81 1.85
C VAL A 53 4.61 -6.25 0.57
N ALA A 54 5.19 -5.17 0.06
CA ALA A 54 4.69 -4.45 -1.12
C ALA A 54 5.21 -5.03 -2.44
N GLY A 55 6.35 -5.74 -2.43
CA GLY A 55 6.95 -6.29 -3.64
C GLY A 55 8.05 -7.30 -3.36
N GLY A 56 8.38 -8.09 -4.38
CA GLY A 56 9.49 -9.04 -4.40
C GLY A 56 9.16 -10.48 -4.03
N GLY A 57 9.71 -11.43 -4.78
CA GLY A 57 9.62 -12.86 -4.51
C GLY A 57 8.19 -13.39 -4.29
N HIS A 58 8.03 -14.18 -3.22
CA HIS A 58 6.73 -14.74 -2.83
C HIS A 58 5.89 -13.79 -1.95
N LEU A 59 6.28 -12.51 -1.82
CA LEU A 59 5.63 -11.50 -0.99
C LEU A 59 5.54 -11.92 0.50
N ASP A 60 6.56 -12.54 1.02
CA ASP A 60 6.64 -13.04 2.39
C ASP A 60 7.89 -12.49 3.11
N VAL A 61 7.79 -12.28 4.40
CA VAL A 61 8.88 -11.80 5.25
C VAL A 61 8.80 -12.50 6.62
N ASP A 62 9.95 -12.66 7.26
CA ASP A 62 10.00 -13.09 8.65
C ASP A 62 10.05 -11.86 9.55
N PHE A 63 9.12 -11.79 10.49
CA PHE A 63 9.03 -10.73 11.49
C PHE A 63 9.39 -11.27 12.86
N SER A 64 10.17 -10.53 13.61
CA SER A 64 10.47 -10.84 15.01
C SER A 64 10.46 -9.59 15.88
N LEU A 65 9.86 -9.70 17.07
CA LEU A 65 9.77 -8.66 18.07
C LEU A 65 10.43 -9.16 19.35
N SER A 66 11.39 -8.42 19.86
CA SER A 66 12.09 -8.73 21.10
C SER A 66 12.10 -7.54 22.06
N GLY A 67 11.96 -7.83 23.34
CA GLY A 67 12.02 -6.86 24.43
C GLY A 67 13.41 -6.67 24.99
N PRO A 68 13.52 -5.89 26.08
CA PRO A 68 14.77 -5.67 26.80
C PRO A 68 15.47 -6.97 27.16
N GLY A 69 16.79 -7.00 26.99
CA GLY A 69 17.60 -8.22 27.23
C GLY A 69 17.48 -9.29 26.15
N GLY A 70 16.86 -8.99 24.99
CA GLY A 70 16.74 -9.95 23.88
C GLY A 70 15.63 -10.99 24.06
N ARG A 71 14.71 -10.80 25.01
CA ARG A 71 13.56 -11.69 25.20
C ARG A 71 12.63 -11.63 23.99
N LEU A 72 12.45 -12.75 23.30
CA LEU A 72 11.53 -12.85 22.17
C LEU A 72 10.08 -12.73 22.68
N ILE A 73 9.33 -11.77 22.13
CA ILE A 73 7.92 -11.52 22.46
C ILE A 73 7.04 -12.14 21.40
N ASN A 74 7.37 -11.92 20.11
CA ASN A 74 6.61 -12.44 18.98
C ASN A 74 7.53 -12.79 17.82
N GLU A 75 7.20 -13.85 17.10
CA GLU A 75 7.88 -14.25 15.87
C GLU A 75 6.83 -14.73 14.86
N GLN A 76 6.90 -14.24 13.66
CA GLN A 76 6.11 -14.74 12.53
C GLN A 76 7.02 -15.00 11.35
N ARG A 77 6.83 -16.13 10.70
CA ARG A 77 7.64 -16.55 9.56
C ARG A 77 6.79 -16.63 8.30
N LYS A 78 7.36 -16.15 7.20
CA LYS A 78 6.78 -16.24 5.86
C LYS A 78 5.35 -15.68 5.79
N LYS A 79 5.19 -14.45 6.26
CA LYS A 79 3.93 -13.71 6.18
C LYS A 79 4.05 -12.52 5.25
N ASP A 80 2.99 -12.26 4.51
CA ASP A 80 2.83 -11.12 3.60
C ASP A 80 2.41 -9.85 4.33
N THR A 81 1.72 -10.01 5.45
CA THR A 81 1.22 -8.91 6.29
C THR A 81 1.09 -9.35 7.74
N GLY A 82 1.15 -8.41 8.65
CA GLY A 82 0.94 -8.66 10.08
C GLY A 82 0.67 -7.38 10.86
N THR A 83 -0.11 -7.53 11.93
CA THR A 83 -0.34 -6.48 12.93
C THR A 83 -0.09 -7.07 14.30
N HIS A 84 0.83 -6.47 15.04
CA HIS A 84 1.27 -6.94 16.35
C HIS A 84 1.17 -5.83 17.37
N SER A 85 0.18 -5.96 18.27
CA SER A 85 0.00 -5.07 19.41
C SER A 85 0.50 -5.74 20.67
N PHE A 86 1.26 -5.03 21.46
CA PHE A 86 1.74 -5.51 22.76
C PHE A 86 1.83 -4.35 23.74
N THR A 87 1.88 -4.69 25.03
CA THR A 87 2.12 -3.75 26.13
C THR A 87 3.51 -4.01 26.68
N ALA A 88 4.27 -2.97 26.93
CA ALA A 88 5.59 -3.07 27.52
C ALA A 88 5.50 -3.51 28.98
N ASP A 89 6.08 -4.64 29.31
CA ASP A 89 6.12 -5.17 30.69
C ASP A 89 7.23 -4.51 31.54
N THR A 90 8.25 -3.98 30.89
CA THR A 90 9.43 -3.40 31.55
C THR A 90 9.97 -2.26 30.72
N ASP A 91 10.56 -1.26 31.40
CA ASP A 91 11.24 -0.17 30.72
C ASP A 91 12.43 -0.67 29.93
N GLY A 92 12.61 -0.11 28.74
CA GLY A 92 13.79 -0.39 27.94
C GLY A 92 13.54 -0.48 26.45
N ARG A 93 14.55 -1.01 25.76
CA ARG A 93 14.55 -1.06 24.30
C ARG A 93 13.85 -2.29 23.78
N TYR A 94 12.84 -2.04 22.96
CA TYR A 94 12.11 -3.05 22.19
C TYR A 94 12.60 -3.00 20.75
N THR A 95 12.96 -4.16 20.19
CA THR A 95 13.53 -4.26 18.85
C THR A 95 12.62 -5.12 17.98
N TYR A 96 12.27 -4.61 16.82
CA TYR A 96 11.50 -5.34 15.82
C TYR A 96 12.33 -5.44 14.53
N CYS A 97 12.36 -6.66 13.97
CA CYS A 97 13.19 -6.95 12.80
C CYS A 97 12.36 -7.59 11.69
N PHE A 98 12.69 -7.19 10.48
CA PHE A 98 12.21 -7.81 9.24
C PHE A 98 13.38 -8.56 8.60
N SER A 99 13.19 -9.84 8.29
CA SER A 99 14.24 -10.69 7.73
C SER A 99 13.81 -11.31 6.41
N ASN A 100 14.70 -11.23 5.43
CA ASN A 100 14.60 -11.91 4.15
C ASN A 100 15.68 -13.01 4.00
N GLU A 101 16.19 -13.54 5.16
CA GLU A 101 17.22 -14.58 5.16
C GLU A 101 16.81 -15.87 4.45
N MET A 102 15.50 -16.10 4.33
CA MET A 102 14.95 -17.23 3.61
C MET A 102 15.06 -17.14 2.07
N SER A 103 15.32 -15.94 1.53
CA SER A 103 15.45 -15.70 0.09
C SER A 103 16.90 -15.54 -0.31
N THR A 104 17.35 -16.31 -1.29
CA THR A 104 18.73 -16.27 -1.78
C THR A 104 18.91 -15.44 -3.05
N VAL A 105 17.83 -15.07 -3.72
CA VAL A 105 17.88 -14.46 -5.07
C VAL A 105 17.07 -13.18 -5.18
N SER A 106 16.01 -13.04 -4.39
CA SER A 106 15.00 -11.98 -4.56
C SER A 106 15.00 -11.02 -3.39
N GLY A 107 15.20 -9.74 -3.66
CA GLY A 107 14.92 -8.66 -2.72
C GLY A 107 13.42 -8.49 -2.47
N LYS A 108 13.04 -7.83 -1.38
CA LYS A 108 11.66 -7.57 -0.99
C LYS A 108 11.50 -6.16 -0.49
N THR A 109 10.39 -5.55 -0.82
CA THR A 109 10.02 -4.22 -0.33
C THR A 109 8.97 -4.38 0.77
N VAL A 110 9.26 -3.91 1.97
CA VAL A 110 8.37 -3.97 3.13
C VAL A 110 7.96 -2.55 3.52
N SER A 111 6.66 -2.32 3.58
CA SER A 111 6.09 -1.11 4.17
C SER A 111 5.62 -1.42 5.57
N PHE A 112 6.02 -0.60 6.55
CA PHE A 112 5.59 -0.78 7.93
C PHE A 112 5.24 0.54 8.58
N ASN A 113 4.42 0.44 9.62
CA ASN A 113 4.02 1.55 10.45
C ASN A 113 4.07 1.14 11.92
N VAL A 114 4.53 2.05 12.76
CA VAL A 114 4.67 1.81 14.20
C VAL A 114 3.90 2.91 14.92
N HIS A 115 2.97 2.49 15.76
CA HIS A 115 2.19 3.38 16.62
C HIS A 115 2.47 3.01 18.08
N GLY A 116 2.84 4.02 18.85
CA GLY A 116 2.99 3.92 20.28
C GLY A 116 1.95 4.79 20.99
N ILE A 117 1.24 4.21 21.96
CA ILE A 117 0.42 4.96 22.91
C ILE A 117 1.23 5.00 24.19
N MET A 118 1.81 6.17 24.51
CA MET A 118 2.49 6.36 25.79
C MET A 118 1.45 6.35 26.90
N TYR A 119 1.67 5.49 27.90
CA TYR A 119 0.87 5.52 29.12
C TYR A 119 1.24 6.78 29.90
N VAL A 120 0.34 7.76 29.93
CA VAL A 120 0.46 8.91 30.82
C VAL A 120 -0.22 8.55 32.13
N GLU A 121 0.55 8.45 33.20
CA GLU A 121 0.03 8.18 34.54
C GLU A 121 -1.05 9.21 34.88
N ASP A 122 -2.24 8.70 35.17
CA ASP A 122 -3.43 9.53 35.39
C ASP A 122 -3.34 10.12 36.81
N ASP A 123 -2.77 11.30 36.95
CA ASP A 123 -2.64 12.05 38.20
C ASP A 123 -3.98 12.46 38.81
N GLY A 124 -4.99 11.61 38.77
CA GLY A 124 -6.27 11.73 39.50
C GLY A 124 -7.04 13.06 39.38
N HIS A 125 -6.51 14.01 38.62
CA HIS A 125 -7.06 15.36 38.45
C HIS A 125 -7.61 15.63 37.04
N THR A 126 -7.57 14.65 36.13
CA THR A 126 -8.14 14.81 34.79
C THR A 126 -9.65 14.84 34.87
N ALA A 127 -10.24 15.92 34.36
CA ALA A 127 -11.69 16.07 34.27
C ALA A 127 -12.26 14.91 33.42
N PRO A 128 -13.48 14.38 33.74
CA PRO A 128 -14.07 13.26 33.02
C PRO A 128 -14.16 13.49 31.50
N ILE A 129 -14.23 14.73 31.07
CA ILE A 129 -14.30 15.13 29.67
C ILE A 129 -12.97 14.89 28.93
N GLU A 130 -11.82 15.00 29.61
CA GLU A 130 -10.53 14.73 29.01
C GLU A 130 -10.32 13.23 28.75
N ARG A 131 -10.91 12.34 29.55
CA ARG A 131 -10.93 10.89 29.29
C ARG A 131 -11.71 10.55 28.04
N GLU A 132 -12.90 11.16 27.87
CA GLU A 132 -13.71 10.93 26.67
C GLU A 132 -13.03 11.45 25.42
N ILE A 133 -12.38 12.63 25.49
CA ILE A 133 -11.60 13.18 24.37
C ILE A 133 -10.42 12.28 24.02
N ARG A 134 -9.74 11.71 25.01
CA ARG A 134 -8.60 10.81 24.79
C ARG A 134 -9.06 9.48 24.16
N GLN A 135 -10.15 8.88 24.65
CA GLN A 135 -10.75 7.69 24.03
C GLN A 135 -11.20 7.94 22.59
N LEU A 136 -11.77 9.12 22.34
CA LEU A 136 -12.18 9.49 20.98
C LEU A 136 -10.98 9.69 20.06
N ALA A 137 -9.90 10.29 20.56
CA ALA A 137 -8.65 10.45 19.80
C ALA A 137 -8.01 9.10 19.46
N GLU A 138 -7.97 8.16 20.43
CA GLU A 138 -7.48 6.79 20.22
C GLU A 138 -8.32 6.04 19.17
N ALA A 139 -9.65 6.16 19.23
CA ALA A 139 -10.55 5.55 18.26
C ALA A 139 -10.38 6.16 16.85
N LEU A 140 -10.15 7.47 16.77
CA LEU A 140 -9.90 8.16 15.50
C LEU A 140 -8.55 7.75 14.88
N GLU A 141 -7.55 7.53 15.71
CA GLU A 141 -6.23 7.08 15.27
C GLU A 141 -6.30 5.65 14.75
N ALA A 142 -7.02 4.75 15.42
CA ALA A 142 -7.27 3.39 14.94
C ALA A 142 -7.99 3.35 13.58
N VAL A 143 -9.00 4.22 13.38
CA VAL A 143 -9.70 4.34 12.10
C VAL A 143 -8.79 4.91 11.01
N LYS A 144 -7.92 5.85 11.35
CA LYS A 144 -6.94 6.41 10.42
C LYS A 144 -5.96 5.33 9.93
N ASP A 145 -5.50 4.48 10.84
CA ASP A 145 -4.59 3.37 10.52
C ASP A 145 -5.23 2.35 9.59
N GLU A 146 -6.49 2.02 9.85
CA GLU A 146 -7.24 1.11 8.98
C GLU A 146 -7.46 1.70 7.59
N GLN A 147 -7.68 3.03 7.51
CA GLN A 147 -7.77 3.73 6.22
C GLN A 147 -6.43 3.74 5.47
N GLU A 148 -5.31 3.92 6.16
CA GLU A 148 -3.99 3.89 5.54
C GLU A 148 -3.65 2.50 4.99
N TYR A 149 -4.01 1.44 5.72
CA TYR A 149 -3.92 0.05 5.26
C TYR A 149 -4.74 -0.19 3.98
N ILE A 150 -5.97 0.33 3.93
CA ILE A 150 -6.85 0.24 2.77
C ILE A 150 -6.24 0.98 1.56
N VAL A 151 -5.65 2.15 1.75
CA VAL A 151 -5.01 2.94 0.69
C VAL A 151 -3.82 2.21 0.06
N VAL A 152 -2.98 1.56 0.87
CA VAL A 152 -1.84 0.77 0.37
C VAL A 152 -2.34 -0.43 -0.45
N ARG A 153 -3.35 -1.13 0.04
CA ARG A 153 -3.99 -2.24 -0.65
C ARG A 153 -4.68 -1.81 -1.94
N GLU A 154 -5.32 -0.65 -1.94
CA GLU A 154 -5.94 -0.07 -3.14
C GLU A 154 -4.91 0.26 -4.23
N ARG A 155 -3.74 0.79 -3.86
CA ARG A 155 -2.65 1.05 -4.83
C ARG A 155 -2.18 -0.23 -5.51
N LEU A 156 -1.96 -1.30 -4.74
CA LEU A 156 -1.53 -2.59 -5.30
C LEU A 156 -2.59 -3.18 -6.24
N HIS A 157 -3.87 -3.09 -5.87
CA HIS A 157 -4.98 -3.50 -6.73
C HIS A 157 -5.14 -2.59 -7.94
N ARG A 158 -4.92 -1.30 -7.79
CA ARG A 158 -4.99 -0.32 -8.88
C ARG A 158 -3.93 -0.57 -9.94
N ASP A 159 -2.67 -0.79 -9.54
CA ASP A 159 -1.58 -1.08 -10.48
C ASP A 159 -1.86 -2.35 -11.29
N THR A 160 -2.40 -3.38 -10.65
CA THR A 160 -2.81 -4.62 -11.32
C THR A 160 -3.99 -4.40 -12.25
N ALA A 161 -4.99 -3.61 -11.83
CA ALA A 161 -6.16 -3.28 -12.64
C ALA A 161 -5.80 -2.38 -13.82
N GLU A 162 -4.89 -1.41 -13.64
CA GLU A 162 -4.42 -0.50 -14.68
C GLU A 162 -3.62 -1.25 -15.75
N SER A 163 -2.72 -2.13 -15.38
CA SER A 163 -2.00 -3.01 -16.30
C SER A 163 -2.94 -3.90 -17.11
N THR A 164 -3.98 -4.43 -16.49
CA THR A 164 -5.00 -5.26 -17.17
C THR A 164 -5.85 -4.41 -18.11
N ASN A 165 -6.25 -3.21 -17.69
CA ASN A 165 -7.04 -2.29 -18.50
C ASN A 165 -6.30 -1.83 -19.77
N ASP A 166 -5.00 -1.58 -19.67
CA ASP A 166 -4.19 -1.19 -20.83
C ASP A 166 -4.03 -2.32 -21.85
N ARG A 167 -3.90 -3.55 -21.38
CA ARG A 167 -3.92 -4.73 -22.27
C ARG A 167 -5.27 -4.87 -22.98
N VAL A 168 -6.37 -4.73 -22.26
CA VAL A 168 -7.73 -4.81 -22.83
C VAL A 168 -7.96 -3.68 -23.86
N LYS A 169 -7.56 -2.45 -23.54
CA LYS A 169 -7.64 -1.32 -24.49
C LYS A 169 -6.87 -1.61 -25.78
N TYR A 170 -5.63 -2.05 -25.67
CA TYR A 170 -4.80 -2.35 -26.83
C TYR A 170 -5.42 -3.43 -27.71
N TRP A 171 -5.87 -4.54 -27.12
CA TRP A 171 -6.53 -5.62 -27.84
C TRP A 171 -7.83 -5.18 -28.49
N SER A 172 -8.64 -4.36 -27.81
CA SER A 172 -9.88 -3.78 -28.35
C SER A 172 -9.62 -2.92 -29.59
N ILE A 173 -8.59 -2.08 -29.54
CA ILE A 173 -8.22 -1.23 -30.68
C ILE A 173 -7.77 -2.11 -31.86
N VAL A 174 -6.90 -3.10 -31.63
CA VAL A 174 -6.44 -4.03 -32.67
C VAL A 174 -7.64 -4.76 -33.32
N GLN A 175 -8.56 -5.25 -32.50
CA GLN A 175 -9.76 -5.94 -33.00
C GLN A 175 -10.65 -5.03 -33.84
N THR A 176 -10.83 -3.80 -33.41
CA THR A 176 -11.63 -2.80 -34.14
C THR A 176 -10.99 -2.45 -35.50
N VAL A 177 -9.68 -2.24 -35.52
CA VAL A 177 -8.95 -1.98 -36.78
C VAL A 177 -9.05 -3.16 -37.74
N MET A 178 -8.92 -4.39 -37.22
CA MET A 178 -9.03 -5.61 -38.01
C MET A 178 -10.44 -5.75 -38.64
N LEU A 179 -11.49 -5.41 -37.87
CA LEU A 179 -12.89 -5.41 -38.34
C LEU A 179 -13.07 -4.43 -39.48
N PHE A 180 -12.59 -3.20 -39.35
CA PHE A 180 -12.64 -2.20 -40.43
C PHE A 180 -11.86 -2.64 -41.66
N ALA A 181 -10.68 -3.25 -41.48
CA ALA A 181 -9.88 -3.76 -42.61
C ALA A 181 -10.61 -4.87 -43.39
N VAL A 182 -11.29 -5.78 -42.71
CA VAL A 182 -12.09 -6.84 -43.34
C VAL A 182 -13.29 -6.26 -44.07
N CYS A 183 -14.01 -5.31 -43.49
CA CYS A 183 -15.14 -4.63 -44.14
C CYS A 183 -14.68 -3.89 -45.39
N ALA A 184 -13.60 -3.12 -45.32
CA ALA A 184 -13.05 -2.40 -46.47
C ALA A 184 -12.61 -3.36 -47.58
N TRP A 185 -11.97 -4.46 -47.21
CA TRP A 185 -11.60 -5.51 -48.16
C TRP A 185 -12.78 -6.12 -48.86
N GLN A 186 -13.86 -6.45 -48.14
CA GLN A 186 -15.11 -6.99 -48.72
C GLN A 186 -15.76 -6.03 -49.70
N VAL A 187 -15.86 -4.74 -49.33
CA VAL A 187 -16.42 -3.72 -50.23
C VAL A 187 -15.56 -3.56 -51.48
N PHE A 188 -14.23 -3.52 -51.33
CA PHE A 188 -13.32 -3.40 -52.46
C PHE A 188 -13.39 -4.61 -53.39
N TYR A 189 -13.45 -5.82 -52.81
CA TYR A 189 -13.56 -7.07 -53.58
C TYR A 189 -14.89 -7.15 -54.37
N LEU A 190 -16.00 -6.79 -53.72
CA LEU A 190 -17.30 -6.75 -54.37
C LEU A 190 -17.34 -5.70 -55.52
N LYS A 191 -16.81 -4.51 -55.27
CA LYS A 191 -16.70 -3.48 -56.30
C LYS A 191 -15.93 -3.97 -57.52
N ARG A 192 -14.79 -4.58 -57.32
CA ARG A 192 -13.97 -5.14 -58.40
C ARG A 192 -14.66 -6.28 -59.15
N PHE A 193 -15.42 -7.11 -58.45
CA PHE A 193 -16.17 -8.21 -59.04
C PHE A 193 -17.28 -7.71 -59.96
N PHE A 194 -17.95 -6.63 -59.60
CA PHE A 194 -19.01 -6.04 -60.45
C PHE A 194 -18.45 -5.17 -61.59
N GLU A 195 -17.31 -4.55 -61.44
CA GLU A 195 -16.65 -3.81 -62.51
C GLU A 195 -16.19 -4.71 -63.67
N VAL A 196 -15.71 -5.89 -63.39
CA VAL A 196 -15.25 -6.85 -64.43
C VAL A 196 -16.42 -7.39 -65.28
N LYS A 197 -17.66 -7.37 -64.79
CA LYS A 197 -18.85 -7.81 -65.57
C LYS A 197 -19.49 -6.74 -66.45
N ARG A 198 -18.97 -5.50 -66.49
CA ARG A 198 -19.56 -4.43 -67.36
C ARG A 198 -18.87 -4.28 -68.72
N VAL A 199 -17.98 -5.20 -69.09
CA VAL A 199 -17.32 -5.19 -70.41
C VAL A 199 -17.86 -6.39 -71.20
N VAL A 200 -19.12 -6.31 -71.59
CA VAL A 200 -19.71 -6.98 -72.74
C VAL A 200 -20.78 -6.04 -73.31
#